data_ce685fafd25a26563b7b95fdf4e99ca1
#
_entry.id   ce685fafd25a26563b7b95fdf4e99ca1
#
_cell.length_a   1.000
_cell.length_b   1.000
_cell.length_c   1.000
_cell.angle_alpha   90.00
_cell.angle_beta   90.00
_cell.angle_gamma   90.00
#
_symmetry.space_group_name_H-M   'P 1'
#
loop_
_entity.id
_entity.type
_entity.pdbx_description
1 polymer ?
#
loop_
_entity_poly.entity_id
_entity_poly.type
_entity_poly.pdbx_seq_one_letter_code
_entity_poly.pdbx_strand_id
1 'polypeptide(L)'
;AAKATNTEVPKLVVNQGSVAVTNSDQWPRAIVNVSSPDQASLPVLAFAVQDDARSKYKLVGWARALGGAQFQLDNVEKGSAALGPDAQGFVKTPKEALQGYVDMLNSGNAGNDQYAGDDFARRYLQDAKSLNDAVQAAGNVQAHADLSADFPIVGVELVDGSALVAASFTYTQTYQRTVARSTMRLGGTTAALAE
;
A
#
# COMPACT_ATOMS: atom_id res chain seq x y z
N ALA A 1 -12.29 -9.38 -1.67
CA ALA A 1 -12.46 -8.90 -3.05
C ALA A 1 -12.40 -10.05 -4.05
N ALA A 2 -11.27 -10.76 -4.23
CA ALA A 2 -11.13 -11.83 -5.24
C ALA A 2 -12.25 -12.91 -5.15
N LYS A 3 -12.62 -13.30 -3.93
CA LYS A 3 -13.70 -14.28 -3.70
C LYS A 3 -15.08 -13.73 -4.11
N ALA A 4 -15.35 -12.46 -3.83
CA ALA A 4 -16.62 -11.81 -4.18
C ALA A 4 -16.75 -11.55 -5.69
N THR A 5 -15.63 -11.31 -6.38
CA THR A 5 -15.60 -11.04 -7.83
C THR A 5 -15.34 -12.29 -8.68
N ASN A 6 -15.16 -13.46 -8.04
CA ASN A 6 -14.78 -14.73 -8.71
C ASN A 6 -13.50 -14.56 -9.58
N THR A 7 -12.58 -13.75 -9.12
CA THR A 7 -11.31 -13.49 -9.81
C THR A 7 -10.22 -14.38 -9.23
N GLU A 8 -9.45 -15.03 -10.09
CA GLU A 8 -8.31 -15.83 -9.66
C GLU A 8 -7.22 -14.90 -9.08
N VAL A 9 -6.72 -15.25 -7.88
CA VAL A 9 -5.62 -14.52 -7.27
C VAL A 9 -4.33 -14.89 -7.98
N PRO A 10 -3.61 -13.93 -8.59
CA PRO A 10 -2.35 -14.23 -9.26
C PRO A 10 -1.34 -14.82 -8.28
N LYS A 11 -0.62 -15.84 -8.71
CA LYS A 11 0.45 -16.43 -7.90
C LYS A 11 1.61 -15.44 -7.84
N LEU A 12 2.04 -15.10 -6.63
CA LEU A 12 3.26 -14.33 -6.42
C LEU A 12 4.46 -15.27 -6.66
N VAL A 13 5.28 -14.95 -7.65
CA VAL A 13 6.54 -15.67 -7.90
C VAL A 13 7.63 -15.00 -7.07
N VAL A 14 8.15 -15.72 -6.09
CA VAL A 14 9.24 -15.25 -5.22
C VAL A 14 10.57 -15.62 -5.86
N ASN A 15 11.39 -14.61 -6.18
CA ASN A 15 12.76 -14.81 -6.64
C ASN A 15 13.69 -14.84 -5.42
N GLN A 16 14.44 -15.91 -5.25
CA GLN A 16 15.36 -16.10 -4.13
C GLN A 16 16.58 -15.17 -4.15
N GLY A 17 16.85 -14.49 -5.28
CA GLY A 17 18.05 -13.67 -5.48
C GLY A 17 17.99 -12.24 -4.91
N SER A 18 16.84 -11.78 -4.38
CA SER A 18 16.68 -10.39 -3.95
C SER A 18 15.82 -10.31 -2.69
N VAL A 19 16.41 -10.70 -1.57
CA VAL A 19 15.75 -10.70 -0.26
C VAL A 19 16.54 -9.81 0.70
N ALA A 20 15.89 -8.84 1.32
CA ALA A 20 16.41 -8.16 2.52
C ALA A 20 15.78 -8.80 3.76
N VAL A 21 16.61 -9.03 4.75
CA VAL A 21 16.19 -9.61 6.03
C VAL A 21 16.59 -8.63 7.14
N THR A 22 15.71 -8.43 8.11
CA THR A 22 16.06 -7.64 9.30
C THR A 22 17.10 -8.39 10.14
N ASN A 23 18.12 -7.67 10.60
CA ASN A 23 19.19 -8.21 11.42
C ASN A 23 18.90 -8.14 12.94
N SER A 24 17.67 -7.92 13.31
CA SER A 24 17.25 -7.77 14.71
C SER A 24 17.18 -9.14 15.39
N ASP A 25 17.71 -9.24 16.59
CA ASP A 25 17.49 -10.37 17.50
C ASP A 25 16.13 -10.28 18.20
N GLN A 26 15.41 -9.19 18.00
CA GLN A 26 14.09 -8.93 18.56
C GLN A 26 13.00 -9.32 17.56
N TRP A 27 11.85 -9.67 18.09
CA TRP A 27 10.65 -9.96 17.35
C TRP A 27 9.66 -8.77 17.41
N PRO A 28 8.83 -8.56 16.40
CA PRO A 28 8.71 -9.31 15.13
C PRO A 28 9.87 -9.06 14.16
N ARG A 29 10.18 -10.02 13.29
CA ARG A 29 11.14 -9.88 12.19
C ARG A 29 10.41 -9.62 10.89
N ALA A 30 10.95 -8.75 10.06
CA ALA A 30 10.43 -8.47 8.73
C ALA A 30 11.37 -8.98 7.64
N ILE A 31 10.80 -9.42 6.55
CA ILE A 31 11.50 -9.76 5.31
C ILE A 31 10.89 -8.93 4.19
N VAL A 32 11.75 -8.32 3.38
CA VAL A 32 11.35 -7.70 2.12
C VAL A 32 11.92 -8.52 0.99
N ASN A 33 11.05 -9.04 0.13
CA ASN A 33 11.44 -9.69 -1.10
C ASN A 33 11.19 -8.75 -2.28
N VAL A 34 12.21 -8.60 -3.12
CA VAL A 34 12.10 -7.84 -4.36
C VAL A 34 12.23 -8.81 -5.52
N SER A 35 11.16 -9.02 -6.26
CA SER A 35 11.17 -9.94 -7.40
C SER A 35 10.73 -9.26 -8.68
N SER A 36 11.43 -9.53 -9.76
CA SER A 36 10.98 -9.18 -11.11
C SER A 36 10.59 -10.48 -11.81
N PRO A 37 9.32 -10.62 -12.24
CA PRO A 37 8.87 -11.83 -12.96
C PRO A 37 9.64 -12.07 -14.25
N ASP A 38 10.11 -11.01 -14.87
CA ASP A 38 10.99 -10.99 -16.05
C ASP A 38 11.86 -9.72 -16.00
N GLN A 39 12.86 -9.64 -16.89
CA GLN A 39 13.78 -8.48 -16.94
C GLN A 39 13.12 -7.18 -17.42
N ALA A 40 11.94 -7.25 -18.01
CA ALA A 40 11.21 -6.10 -18.55
C ALA A 40 10.14 -5.56 -17.58
N SER A 41 9.77 -6.35 -16.58
CA SER A 41 8.73 -5.97 -15.61
C SER A 41 9.30 -5.18 -14.44
N LEU A 42 8.54 -4.18 -13.99
CA LEU A 42 8.85 -3.47 -12.75
C LEU A 42 8.86 -4.45 -11.56
N PRO A 43 9.83 -4.34 -10.64
CA PRO A 43 9.94 -5.24 -9.52
C PRO A 43 8.72 -5.15 -8.59
N VAL A 44 8.37 -6.28 -8.01
CA VAL A 44 7.37 -6.41 -6.97
C VAL A 44 8.08 -6.51 -5.63
N LEU A 45 7.69 -5.64 -4.70
CA LEU A 45 8.11 -5.68 -3.31
C LEU A 45 7.05 -6.43 -2.52
N ALA A 46 7.47 -7.46 -1.79
CA ALA A 46 6.60 -8.21 -0.89
C ALA A 46 7.17 -8.13 0.53
N PHE A 47 6.36 -7.64 1.46
CA PHE A 47 6.69 -7.53 2.88
C PHE A 47 6.04 -8.67 3.63
N ALA A 48 6.84 -9.45 4.36
CA ALA A 48 6.36 -10.50 5.23
C ALA A 48 6.92 -10.31 6.64
N VAL A 49 6.10 -10.62 7.64
CA VAL A 49 6.43 -10.49 9.05
C VAL A 49 6.31 -11.85 9.72
N GLN A 50 7.22 -12.13 10.64
CA GLN A 50 7.21 -13.26 11.53
C GLN A 50 7.13 -12.76 12.97
N ASP A 51 6.11 -13.15 13.70
CA ASP A 51 5.83 -12.63 15.05
C ASP A 51 6.81 -13.17 16.11
N ASP A 52 7.22 -14.42 15.96
CA ASP A 52 8.17 -15.12 16.84
C ASP A 52 8.92 -16.24 16.09
N ALA A 53 9.91 -16.83 16.72
CA ALA A 53 10.76 -17.87 16.13
C ALA A 53 10.03 -19.16 15.69
N ARG A 54 8.83 -19.41 16.17
CA ARG A 54 8.01 -20.59 15.83
C ARG A 54 6.89 -20.25 14.85
N SER A 55 6.55 -18.99 14.71
CA SER A 55 5.53 -18.51 13.78
C SER A 55 6.01 -18.59 12.33
N LYS A 56 5.08 -18.77 11.41
CA LYS A 56 5.36 -18.66 9.98
C LYS A 56 5.38 -17.18 9.56
N TYR A 57 6.15 -16.88 8.54
CA TYR A 57 6.06 -15.56 7.90
C TYR A 57 4.67 -15.35 7.31
N LYS A 58 4.10 -14.19 7.57
CA LYS A 58 2.81 -13.73 7.04
C LYS A 58 3.06 -12.57 6.09
N LEU A 59 2.53 -12.65 4.87
CA LEU A 59 2.56 -11.53 3.94
C LEU A 59 1.67 -10.42 4.50
N VAL A 60 2.25 -9.25 4.75
CA VAL A 60 1.54 -8.07 5.27
C VAL A 60 1.23 -7.04 4.19
N GLY A 61 1.96 -7.08 3.08
CA GLY A 61 1.71 -6.19 1.97
C GLY A 61 2.58 -6.51 0.76
N TRP A 62 2.12 -6.07 -0.40
CA TRP A 62 2.92 -6.11 -1.61
C TRP A 62 2.55 -4.94 -2.51
N ALA A 63 3.53 -4.45 -3.25
CA ALA A 63 3.33 -3.40 -4.23
C ALA A 63 4.29 -3.57 -5.41
N ARG A 64 3.90 -3.10 -6.57
CA ARG A 64 4.81 -2.97 -7.71
C ARG A 64 5.58 -1.66 -7.58
N ALA A 65 6.88 -1.68 -7.77
CA ALA A 65 7.68 -0.46 -7.78
C ALA A 65 7.22 0.47 -8.92
N LEU A 66 7.31 1.76 -8.69
CA LEU A 66 7.09 2.76 -9.73
C LEU A 66 8.30 2.80 -10.68
N GLY A 67 8.07 3.20 -11.93
CA GLY A 67 9.15 3.39 -12.90
C GLY A 67 10.14 4.44 -12.39
N GLY A 68 11.42 4.08 -12.40
CA GLY A 68 12.49 4.94 -11.90
C GLY A 68 12.76 4.89 -10.40
N ALA A 69 11.96 4.15 -9.62
CA ALA A 69 12.24 3.94 -8.20
C ALA A 69 13.57 3.18 -8.03
N GLN A 70 14.48 3.76 -7.27
CA GLN A 70 15.76 3.15 -6.94
C GLN A 70 15.85 2.97 -5.43
N PHE A 71 16.20 1.78 -5.00
CA PHE A 71 16.47 1.47 -3.60
C PHE A 71 17.52 0.36 -3.54
N GLN A 72 18.41 0.46 -2.57
CA GLN A 72 19.46 -0.52 -2.35
C GLN A 72 19.26 -1.17 -0.99
N LEU A 73 18.99 -2.46 -1.01
CA LEU A 73 18.90 -3.28 0.18
C LEU A 73 20.30 -3.71 0.63
N ASP A 74 20.51 -3.85 1.94
CA ASP A 74 21.70 -4.46 2.46
C ASP A 74 21.78 -5.95 2.08
N ASN A 75 22.98 -6.52 2.11
CA ASN A 75 23.12 -7.95 1.85
C ASN A 75 22.50 -8.77 3.00
N VAL A 76 22.12 -10.01 2.71
CA VAL A 76 21.42 -10.88 3.66
C VAL A 76 22.25 -11.20 4.90
N GLU A 77 23.60 -11.23 4.78
CA GLU A 77 24.50 -11.54 5.89
C GLU A 77 24.57 -10.39 6.90
N LYS A 78 24.56 -9.15 6.42
CA LYS A 78 24.54 -7.96 7.27
C LYS A 78 23.14 -7.70 7.81
N GLY A 79 22.12 -7.89 6.98
CA GLY A 79 20.74 -7.54 7.25
C GLY A 79 20.50 -6.03 7.32
N SER A 80 19.25 -5.65 7.42
CA SER A 80 18.82 -4.26 7.53
C SER A 80 18.15 -4.00 8.88
N ALA A 81 18.27 -2.79 9.42
CA ALA A 81 17.56 -2.43 10.64
C ALA A 81 16.05 -2.48 10.41
N ALA A 82 15.33 -3.10 11.35
CA ALA A 82 13.87 -3.14 11.32
C ALA A 82 13.30 -1.77 11.71
N LEU A 83 12.32 -1.29 10.96
CA LEU A 83 11.65 -0.03 11.20
C LEU A 83 10.18 -0.28 11.55
N GLY A 84 9.81 0.15 12.75
CA GLY A 84 8.40 0.21 13.19
C GLY A 84 7.78 1.58 12.91
N PRO A 85 6.50 1.76 13.31
CA PRO A 85 5.75 3.00 13.04
C PRO A 85 6.40 4.27 13.61
N ASP A 86 7.06 4.16 14.75
CA ASP A 86 7.62 5.29 15.51
C ASP A 86 9.16 5.36 15.44
N ALA A 87 9.78 4.68 14.45
CA ALA A 87 11.23 4.69 14.27
C ALA A 87 11.76 6.10 14.10
N GLN A 88 12.82 6.40 14.84
CA GLN A 88 13.46 7.73 14.90
C GLN A 88 14.69 7.78 13.98
N GLY A 89 15.20 8.99 13.71
CA GLY A 89 16.36 9.23 12.86
C GLY A 89 16.00 9.72 11.45
N PHE A 90 14.71 9.87 11.16
CA PHE A 90 14.18 10.39 9.90
C PHE A 90 13.55 11.77 10.10
N VAL A 91 13.31 12.49 9.00
CA VAL A 91 12.59 13.79 9.03
C VAL A 91 11.18 13.64 9.59
N LYS A 92 10.55 12.49 9.31
CA LYS A 92 9.26 12.06 9.86
C LYS A 92 9.36 10.59 10.25
N THR A 93 8.65 10.18 11.29
CA THR A 93 8.49 8.76 11.58
C THR A 93 7.76 8.06 10.42
N PRO A 94 7.94 6.74 10.23
CA PRO A 94 7.20 5.98 9.23
C PRO A 94 5.69 6.22 9.28
N LYS A 95 5.10 6.25 10.47
CA LYS A 95 3.68 6.51 10.67
C LYS A 95 3.28 7.91 10.21
N GLU A 96 4.03 8.94 10.59
CA GLU A 96 3.76 10.33 10.20
C GLU A 96 3.90 10.52 8.68
N ALA A 97 4.88 9.88 8.06
CA ALA A 97 5.07 9.93 6.61
C ALA A 97 3.90 9.27 5.86
N LEU A 98 3.46 8.10 6.31
CA LEU A 98 2.33 7.39 5.70
C LEU A 98 1.01 8.12 5.94
N GLN A 99 0.78 8.65 7.16
CA GLN A 99 -0.42 9.43 7.45
C GLN A 99 -0.47 10.69 6.58
N GLY A 100 0.63 11.41 6.46
CA GLY A 100 0.68 12.61 5.61
C GLY A 100 0.45 12.30 4.12
N TYR A 101 0.87 11.12 3.63
CA TYR A 101 0.54 10.68 2.27
C TYR A 101 -0.97 10.42 2.11
N VAL A 102 -1.60 9.76 3.07
CA VAL A 102 -3.05 9.53 3.09
C VAL A 102 -3.83 10.84 3.17
N ASP A 103 -3.39 11.78 4.01
CA ASP A 103 -3.98 13.12 4.14
C ASP A 103 -3.88 13.91 2.83
N MET A 104 -2.75 13.78 2.10
CA MET A 104 -2.58 14.35 0.77
C MET A 104 -3.61 13.79 -0.22
N LEU A 105 -3.82 12.46 -0.25
CA LEU A 105 -4.84 11.83 -1.10
C LEU A 105 -6.25 12.33 -0.76
N ASN A 106 -6.59 12.39 0.53
CA ASN A 106 -7.90 12.87 1.00
C ASN A 106 -8.14 14.35 0.71
N SER A 107 -7.07 15.15 0.60
CA SER A 107 -7.16 16.55 0.18
C SER A 107 -7.31 16.75 -1.33
N GLY A 108 -7.35 15.65 -2.11
CA GLY A 108 -7.50 15.68 -3.56
C GLY A 108 -6.21 16.01 -4.33
N ASN A 109 -5.06 15.82 -3.71
CA ASN A 109 -3.76 16.09 -4.32
C ASN A 109 -3.03 14.79 -4.69
N ALA A 110 -2.41 14.75 -5.87
CA ALA A 110 -1.59 13.65 -6.34
C ALA A 110 -0.10 13.82 -6.03
N GLY A 111 0.27 14.89 -5.36
CA GLY A 111 1.63 15.25 -4.95
C GLY A 111 1.65 16.65 -4.35
N ASN A 112 2.69 16.94 -3.56
CA ASN A 112 2.95 18.26 -2.97
C ASN A 112 4.45 18.40 -2.66
N ASP A 113 4.85 19.45 -1.96
CA ASP A 113 6.26 19.71 -1.61
C ASP A 113 6.92 18.63 -0.75
N GLN A 114 6.11 17.80 -0.08
CA GLN A 114 6.60 16.74 0.82
C GLN A 114 6.48 15.35 0.22
N TYR A 115 5.56 15.15 -0.72
CA TYR A 115 5.27 13.86 -1.34
C TYR A 115 5.33 14.01 -2.86
N ALA A 116 6.25 13.28 -3.47
CA ALA A 116 6.34 13.23 -4.92
C ALA A 116 5.05 12.67 -5.52
N GLY A 117 4.60 13.28 -6.60
CA GLY A 117 3.44 12.78 -7.34
C GLY A 117 3.74 11.44 -7.99
N ASP A 118 2.84 10.49 -7.83
CA ASP A 118 2.97 9.13 -8.36
C ASP A 118 1.72 8.69 -9.14
N ASP A 119 1.86 7.59 -9.90
CA ASP A 119 0.77 7.06 -10.73
C ASP A 119 -0.38 6.51 -9.90
N PHE A 120 -0.09 5.99 -8.70
CA PHE A 120 -1.12 5.47 -7.80
C PHE A 120 -2.01 6.62 -7.31
N ALA A 121 -1.43 7.71 -6.81
CA ALA A 121 -2.17 8.88 -6.35
C ALA A 121 -3.04 9.48 -7.46
N ARG A 122 -2.47 9.65 -8.67
CA ARG A 122 -3.20 10.14 -9.84
C ARG A 122 -4.40 9.24 -10.17
N ARG A 123 -4.19 7.93 -10.20
CA ARG A 123 -5.24 6.97 -10.52
C ARG A 123 -6.32 6.92 -9.46
N TYR A 124 -5.94 6.94 -8.18
CA TYR A 124 -6.86 7.00 -7.05
C TYR A 124 -7.84 8.18 -7.18
N LEU A 125 -7.31 9.38 -7.44
CA LEU A 125 -8.12 10.59 -7.59
C LEU A 125 -8.98 10.56 -8.86
N GLN A 126 -8.45 10.04 -9.96
CA GLN A 126 -9.21 9.88 -11.20
C GLN A 126 -10.36 8.89 -11.04
N ASP A 127 -10.14 7.76 -10.36
CA ASP A 127 -11.18 6.76 -10.12
C ASP A 127 -12.27 7.35 -9.21
N ALA A 128 -11.91 8.07 -8.14
CA ALA A 128 -12.86 8.75 -7.26
C ALA A 128 -13.72 9.78 -8.03
N LYS A 129 -13.07 10.58 -8.88
CA LYS A 129 -13.79 11.55 -9.75
C LYS A 129 -14.73 10.83 -10.72
N SER A 130 -14.26 9.78 -11.40
CA SER A 130 -15.05 9.04 -12.38
C SER A 130 -16.30 8.39 -11.76
N LEU A 131 -16.17 7.88 -10.53
CA LEU A 131 -17.30 7.33 -9.77
C LEU A 131 -18.32 8.42 -9.42
N ASN A 132 -17.84 9.59 -8.98
CA ASN A 132 -18.72 10.72 -8.67
C ASN A 132 -19.45 11.22 -9.92
N ASP A 133 -18.75 11.37 -11.04
CA ASP A 133 -19.32 11.81 -12.32
C ASP A 133 -20.41 10.83 -12.83
N ALA A 134 -20.20 9.53 -12.60
CA ALA A 134 -21.14 8.48 -13.00
C ALA A 134 -22.49 8.53 -12.26
N VAL A 135 -22.53 9.07 -11.06
CA VAL A 135 -23.74 9.13 -10.22
C VAL A 135 -24.29 10.54 -10.02
N GLN A 136 -23.68 11.58 -10.58
CA GLN A 136 -24.01 13.00 -10.34
C GLN A 136 -25.50 13.34 -10.63
N ALA A 137 -26.15 12.62 -11.53
CA ALA A 137 -27.58 12.80 -11.80
C ALA A 137 -28.50 12.32 -10.67
N ALA A 138 -27.99 11.51 -9.75
CA ALA A 138 -28.74 10.92 -8.64
C ALA A 138 -28.19 11.29 -7.24
N GLY A 139 -26.94 11.71 -7.18
CA GLY A 139 -26.26 11.99 -5.92
C GLY A 139 -24.78 12.28 -6.09
N ASN A 140 -24.00 11.97 -5.08
CA ASN A 140 -22.56 12.10 -5.10
C ASN A 140 -21.87 10.87 -4.49
N VAL A 141 -20.56 10.75 -4.74
CA VAL A 141 -19.67 9.77 -4.11
C VAL A 141 -18.54 10.54 -3.42
N GLN A 142 -18.30 10.19 -2.17
CA GLN A 142 -17.14 10.64 -1.43
C GLN A 142 -16.19 9.45 -1.24
N ALA A 143 -14.93 9.65 -1.58
CA ALA A 143 -13.86 8.68 -1.35
C ALA A 143 -13.01 9.15 -0.18
N HIS A 144 -12.65 8.22 0.70
CA HIS A 144 -11.78 8.50 1.84
C HIS A 144 -10.82 7.33 2.07
N ALA A 145 -9.59 7.63 2.40
CA ALA A 145 -8.57 6.67 2.76
C ALA A 145 -8.14 6.86 4.22
N ASP A 146 -7.95 5.75 4.93
CA ASP A 146 -7.42 5.72 6.28
C ASP A 146 -6.29 4.70 6.37
N LEU A 147 -5.26 4.95 7.17
CA LEU A 147 -4.30 3.90 7.51
C LEU A 147 -5.03 2.77 8.22
N SER A 148 -4.83 1.55 7.77
CA SER A 148 -5.47 0.38 8.39
C SER A 148 -4.86 0.12 9.76
N ALA A 149 -5.72 0.02 10.79
CA ALA A 149 -5.31 -0.40 12.13
C ALA A 149 -5.08 -1.92 12.23
N ASP A 150 -5.60 -2.71 11.29
CA ASP A 150 -5.54 -4.17 11.30
C ASP A 150 -4.20 -4.72 10.81
N PHE A 151 -3.39 -3.90 10.15
CA PHE A 151 -2.11 -4.30 9.58
C PHE A 151 -0.97 -3.46 10.15
N PRO A 152 0.15 -4.10 10.53
CA PRO A 152 1.29 -3.38 11.07
C PRO A 152 1.96 -2.51 10.00
N ILE A 153 2.48 -1.36 10.44
CA ILE A 153 3.46 -0.59 9.68
C ILE A 153 4.81 -1.27 9.89
N VAL A 154 5.43 -1.72 8.81
CA VAL A 154 6.71 -2.42 8.85
C VAL A 154 7.65 -1.86 7.80
N GLY A 155 8.93 -1.84 8.11
CA GLY A 155 9.92 -1.36 7.17
C GLY A 155 11.33 -1.84 7.47
N VAL A 156 12.22 -1.48 6.58
CA VAL A 156 13.67 -1.72 6.70
C VAL A 156 14.41 -0.45 6.33
N GLU A 157 15.52 -0.21 7.02
CA GLU A 157 16.46 0.84 6.63
C GLU A 157 17.23 0.41 5.38
N LEU A 158 17.42 1.34 4.45
CA LEU A 158 18.20 1.15 3.23
C LEU A 158 19.65 1.55 3.44
N VAL A 159 20.51 1.16 2.51
CA VAL A 159 21.96 1.41 2.58
C VAL A 159 22.30 2.89 2.65
N ASP A 160 21.49 3.74 2.06
CA ASP A 160 21.64 5.21 2.05
C ASP A 160 21.07 5.91 3.31
N GLY A 161 20.57 5.15 4.28
CA GLY A 161 19.94 5.66 5.49
C GLY A 161 18.50 6.10 5.31
N SER A 162 17.90 5.87 4.14
CA SER A 162 16.47 6.07 3.94
C SER A 162 15.66 4.86 4.41
N ALA A 163 14.34 4.99 4.44
CA ALA A 163 13.42 3.94 4.88
C ALA A 163 12.58 3.39 3.74
N LEU A 164 12.51 2.07 3.63
CA LEU A 164 11.51 1.37 2.82
C LEU A 164 10.44 0.81 3.75
N VAL A 165 9.23 1.37 3.67
CA VAL A 165 8.13 1.09 4.61
C VAL A 165 6.91 0.59 3.86
N ALA A 166 6.21 -0.38 4.44
CA ALA A 166 4.94 -0.89 3.96
C ALA A 166 3.84 -0.66 5.00
N ALA A 167 2.68 -0.27 4.52
CA ALA A 167 1.43 -0.19 5.27
C ALA A 167 0.26 -0.55 4.36
N SER A 168 -0.86 -0.87 4.98
CA SER A 168 -2.14 -0.99 4.29
C SER A 168 -3.03 0.19 4.64
N PHE A 169 -3.90 0.56 3.74
CA PHE A 169 -4.95 1.53 4.04
C PHE A 169 -6.30 1.02 3.58
N THR A 170 -7.33 1.47 4.26
CA THR A 170 -8.72 1.18 3.94
C THR A 170 -9.24 2.27 3.02
N TYR A 171 -9.89 1.87 1.94
CA TYR A 171 -10.53 2.76 1.01
C TYR A 171 -12.04 2.68 1.19
N THR A 172 -12.64 3.79 1.63
CA THR A 172 -14.08 3.91 1.87
C THR A 172 -14.72 4.76 0.79
N GLN A 173 -15.78 4.25 0.17
CA GLN A 173 -16.62 4.99 -0.77
C GLN A 173 -17.99 5.17 -0.17
N THR A 174 -18.41 6.42 0.05
CA THR A 174 -19.75 6.75 0.54
C THR A 174 -20.59 7.29 -0.59
N TYR A 175 -21.67 6.57 -0.91
CA TYR A 175 -22.65 6.95 -1.90
C TYR A 175 -23.82 7.65 -1.24
N GLN A 176 -24.03 8.92 -1.57
CA GLN A 176 -25.12 9.71 -1.02
C GLN A 176 -26.11 10.12 -2.12
N ARG A 177 -27.33 9.66 -2.01
CA ARG A 177 -28.40 10.09 -2.89
C ARG A 177 -28.88 11.49 -2.48
N THR A 178 -28.84 12.44 -3.41
CA THR A 178 -29.24 13.84 -3.20
C THR A 178 -30.50 14.23 -3.97
N VAL A 179 -30.89 13.45 -4.99
CA VAL A 179 -32.09 13.71 -5.80
C VAL A 179 -33.20 12.78 -5.35
N ALA A 180 -34.33 13.34 -4.93
CA ALA A 180 -35.51 12.56 -4.54
C ALA A 180 -36.01 11.70 -5.72
N ARG A 181 -36.39 10.46 -5.44
CA ARG A 181 -36.90 9.48 -6.42
C ARG A 181 -35.85 9.02 -7.47
N SER A 182 -34.59 9.47 -7.37
CA SER A 182 -33.55 8.90 -8.22
C SER A 182 -33.19 7.47 -7.79
N THR A 183 -32.70 6.67 -8.74
CA THR A 183 -32.17 5.34 -8.47
C THR A 183 -30.67 5.37 -8.69
N MET A 184 -29.91 5.04 -7.63
CA MET A 184 -28.46 4.84 -7.72
C MET A 184 -28.23 3.33 -7.79
N ARG A 185 -27.63 2.85 -8.88
CA ARG A 185 -27.28 1.45 -9.07
C ARG A 185 -25.79 1.26 -8.95
N LEU A 186 -25.38 0.42 -8.02
CA LEU A 186 -24.01 -0.04 -7.94
C LEU A 186 -23.82 -1.17 -8.97
N GLY A 187 -22.72 -1.16 -9.67
CA GLY A 187 -22.38 -2.16 -10.68
C GLY A 187 -20.97 -2.74 -10.50
N GLY A 188 -20.68 -3.83 -11.20
CA GLY A 188 -19.36 -4.43 -11.23
C GLY A 188 -18.82 -4.82 -9.85
N THR A 189 -17.55 -4.56 -9.63
CA THR A 189 -16.84 -4.88 -8.38
C THR A 189 -17.45 -4.15 -7.17
N THR A 190 -17.91 -2.91 -7.34
CA THR A 190 -18.54 -2.14 -6.26
C THR A 190 -19.82 -2.83 -5.77
N ALA A 191 -20.66 -3.32 -6.66
CA ALA A 191 -21.87 -4.06 -6.28
C ALA A 191 -21.54 -5.38 -5.57
N ALA A 192 -20.47 -6.04 -5.97
CA ALA A 192 -20.02 -7.30 -5.36
C ALA A 192 -19.37 -7.13 -3.97
N LEU A 193 -18.97 -5.91 -3.61
CA LEU A 193 -18.34 -5.57 -2.33
C LEU A 193 -19.27 -4.77 -1.40
N ALA A 194 -20.39 -4.26 -1.91
CA ALA A 194 -21.39 -3.57 -1.09
C ALA A 194 -22.14 -4.61 -0.23
N GLU A 195 -22.20 -4.35 1.05
CA GLU A 195 -23.04 -5.09 2.01
C GLU A 195 -24.48 -4.55 2.03
#